data_2b2fdf5102751c7f9494217694a49594
#
_entry.id   2b2fdf5102751c7f9494217694a49594
#
_cell.length_a   1.000
_cell.length_b   1.000
_cell.length_c   1.000
_cell.angle_alpha   90.00
_cell.angle_beta   90.00
_cell.angle_gamma   90.00
#
_symmetry.space_group_name_H-M   'P 1'
#
loop_
_entity.id
_entity.type
_entity.pdbx_description
1 polymer ?
#
loop_
_entity_poly.entity_id
_entity_poly.type
_entity_poly.pdbx_seq_one_letter_code
_entity_poly.pdbx_strand_id
1 'polypeptide(L)'
;MATAIAPVHRQFTTEQSSAINSITVDGTDIIIVYHSNVDKAYNFTAAESYAQFLSDLMTNDQMLKDVSIGSTVADGRRTGELQTV
;
A
#
# COMPACT_ATOMS: atom_id res chain seq x y z
N MET A 1 -17.27 -18.15 -11.01
CA MET A 1 -17.50 -16.71 -11.17
C MET A 1 -16.55 -15.93 -10.29
N ALA A 2 -15.81 -15.04 -10.87
CA ALA A 2 -14.87 -14.24 -10.10
C ALA A 2 -15.62 -13.19 -9.27
N THR A 3 -15.38 -13.18 -7.97
CA THR A 3 -15.90 -12.14 -7.11
C THR A 3 -14.99 -10.92 -7.24
N ALA A 4 -15.54 -9.80 -7.65
CA ALA A 4 -14.77 -8.57 -7.69
C ALA A 4 -14.45 -8.16 -6.25
N ILE A 5 -13.15 -8.05 -5.95
CA ILE A 5 -12.73 -7.54 -4.65
C ILE A 5 -12.80 -6.02 -4.72
N ALA A 6 -13.56 -5.43 -3.80
CA ALA A 6 -13.65 -3.98 -3.74
C ALA A 6 -12.26 -3.38 -3.44
N PRO A 7 -11.90 -2.25 -4.08
CA PRO A 7 -10.64 -1.58 -3.76
C PRO A 7 -10.56 -1.23 -2.28
N VAL A 8 -9.38 -1.40 -1.70
CA VAL A 8 -9.10 -1.03 -0.33
C VAL A 8 -8.30 0.26 -0.34
N HIS A 9 -8.79 1.26 0.38
CA HIS A 9 -8.12 2.55 0.50
C HIS A 9 -7.99 2.92 1.96
N ARG A 10 -6.80 3.38 2.35
CA ARG A 10 -6.58 3.87 3.70
C ARG A 10 -5.64 5.04 3.70
N GLN A 11 -5.99 6.07 4.48
CA GLN A 11 -5.11 7.19 4.76
C GLN A 11 -4.36 6.95 6.05
N PHE A 12 -3.11 7.39 6.08
CA PHE A 12 -2.26 7.27 7.26
C PHE A 12 -1.88 8.66 7.77
N THR A 13 -1.84 8.81 9.09
CA THR A 13 -1.30 10.02 9.71
C THR A 13 0.22 9.92 9.73
N THR A 14 0.90 11.05 9.99
CA THR A 14 2.36 11.05 10.11
C THR A 14 2.84 10.21 11.28
N GLU A 15 1.99 9.98 12.28
CA GLU A 15 2.30 9.09 13.40
C GLU A 15 2.28 7.62 12.99
N GLN A 16 1.36 7.27 12.09
CA GLN A 16 1.23 5.89 11.59
C GLN A 16 2.28 5.59 10.51
N SER A 17 2.57 6.57 9.67
CA SER A 17 3.61 6.49 8.66
C SER A 17 4.15 7.88 8.36
N SER A 18 5.44 8.08 8.59
CA SER A 18 6.06 9.38 8.33
C SER A 18 6.18 9.69 6.83
N ALA A 19 6.19 8.67 6.00
CA ALA A 19 6.40 8.81 4.56
C ALA A 19 5.10 8.73 3.76
N ILE A 20 4.19 7.83 4.11
CA ILE A 20 3.04 7.48 3.30
C ILE A 20 1.78 8.17 3.80
N ASN A 21 1.12 8.91 2.89
CA ASN A 21 -0.16 9.56 3.16
C ASN A 21 -1.32 8.60 2.96
N SER A 22 -1.33 7.85 1.86
CA SER A 22 -2.40 6.89 1.58
C SER A 22 -1.94 5.79 0.66
N ILE A 23 -2.63 4.65 0.73
CA ILE A 23 -2.45 3.53 -0.18
C ILE A 23 -3.82 3.04 -0.62
N THR A 24 -3.94 2.76 -1.92
CA THR A 24 -5.12 2.12 -2.49
C THR A 24 -4.67 0.82 -3.15
N VAL A 25 -5.32 -0.28 -2.80
CA VAL A 25 -5.08 -1.59 -3.44
C VAL A 25 -6.32 -1.97 -4.22
N ASP A 26 -6.17 -2.11 -5.53
CA ASP A 26 -7.24 -2.49 -6.45
C ASP A 26 -6.75 -3.69 -7.27
N GLY A 27 -7.07 -4.89 -6.81
CA GLY A 27 -6.55 -6.11 -7.41
C GLY A 27 -5.03 -6.16 -7.28
N THR A 28 -4.31 -6.10 -8.40
CA THR A 28 -2.85 -6.03 -8.44
C THR A 28 -2.33 -4.62 -8.67
N ASP A 29 -3.23 -3.65 -8.82
CA ASP A 29 -2.86 -2.25 -8.98
C ASP A 29 -2.76 -1.59 -7.61
N ILE A 30 -1.66 -0.89 -7.38
CA ILE A 30 -1.41 -0.24 -6.09
C ILE A 30 -1.09 1.22 -6.34
N ILE A 31 -1.80 2.10 -5.66
CA ILE A 31 -1.61 3.54 -5.78
C ILE A 31 -1.12 4.06 -4.44
N ILE A 32 0.02 4.75 -4.45
CA ILE A 32 0.63 5.28 -3.23
C ILE A 32 0.75 6.79 -3.34
N VAL A 33 0.32 7.48 -2.29
CA VAL A 33 0.50 8.92 -2.14
C VAL A 33 1.40 9.15 -0.93
N TYR A 34 2.44 9.96 -1.11
CA TYR A 34 3.37 10.28 -0.04
C TYR A 34 3.03 11.62 0.62
N HIS A 35 3.34 11.75 1.91
CA HIS A 35 3.12 13.02 2.63
C HIS A 35 3.89 14.20 2.01
N SER A 36 5.03 13.92 1.41
CA SER A 36 5.87 14.94 0.81
C SER A 36 5.25 15.59 -0.43
N ASN A 37 4.31 14.90 -1.09
CA ASN A 37 3.61 15.44 -2.25
C ASN A 37 2.26 14.75 -2.41
N VAL A 38 1.27 15.29 -1.68
CA VAL A 38 -0.09 14.70 -1.64
C VAL A 38 -0.86 14.89 -2.95
N ASP A 39 -0.39 15.75 -3.83
CA ASP A 39 -1.03 15.99 -5.13
C ASP A 39 -0.61 14.98 -6.19
N LYS A 40 0.39 14.14 -5.89
CA LYS A 40 0.91 13.18 -6.84
C LYS A 40 0.65 11.75 -6.38
N ALA A 41 -0.02 10.96 -7.23
CA ALA A 41 -0.24 9.54 -7.01
C ALA A 41 0.80 8.75 -7.81
N TYR A 42 1.42 7.78 -7.15
CA TYR A 42 2.37 6.86 -7.79
C TYR A 42 1.68 5.52 -8.01
N ASN A 43 1.68 5.05 -9.26
CA ASN A 43 1.00 3.81 -9.63
C ASN A 43 2.02 2.68 -9.73
N PHE A 44 1.70 1.57 -9.08
CA PHE A 44 2.53 0.38 -9.07
C PHE A 44 1.68 -0.84 -9.43
N THR A 45 2.35 -1.89 -9.88
CA THR A 45 1.75 -3.21 -10.02
C THR A 45 2.47 -4.19 -9.12
N ALA A 46 1.77 -5.20 -8.64
CA ALA A 46 2.32 -6.20 -7.73
C ALA A 46 1.70 -7.57 -8.00
N ALA A 47 2.37 -8.63 -7.54
CA ALA A 47 1.77 -9.96 -7.55
C ALA A 47 0.58 -10.00 -6.59
N GLU A 48 -0.39 -10.87 -6.85
CA GLU A 48 -1.58 -11.00 -6.02
C GLU A 48 -1.24 -11.25 -4.55
N SER A 49 -0.24 -12.07 -4.28
CA SER A 49 0.16 -12.38 -2.90
C SER A 49 0.63 -11.15 -2.16
N TYR A 50 1.39 -10.29 -2.82
CA TYR A 50 1.87 -9.05 -2.21
C TYR A 50 0.73 -8.03 -2.05
N ALA A 51 -0.12 -7.91 -3.07
CA ALA A 51 -1.28 -7.03 -3.00
C ALA A 51 -2.22 -7.45 -1.86
N GLN A 52 -2.46 -8.74 -1.69
CA GLN A 52 -3.27 -9.26 -0.59
C GLN A 52 -2.61 -8.96 0.76
N PHE A 53 -1.30 -9.14 0.86
CA PHE A 53 -0.55 -8.82 2.07
C PHE A 53 -0.69 -7.34 2.45
N LEU A 54 -0.54 -6.44 1.48
CA LEU A 54 -0.74 -5.00 1.72
C LEU A 54 -2.16 -4.68 2.15
N SER A 55 -3.15 -5.27 1.48
CA SER A 55 -4.55 -5.07 1.82
C SER A 55 -4.83 -5.50 3.25
N ASP A 56 -4.34 -6.67 3.64
CA ASP A 56 -4.52 -7.20 5.00
C ASP A 56 -3.82 -6.30 6.03
N LEU A 57 -2.61 -5.86 5.73
CA LEU A 57 -1.86 -4.98 6.61
C LEU A 57 -2.58 -3.64 6.79
N MET A 58 -3.07 -3.05 5.71
CA MET A 58 -3.75 -1.74 5.74
C MET A 58 -5.03 -1.77 6.56
N THR A 59 -5.72 -2.90 6.56
CA THR A 59 -7.01 -3.03 7.25
C THR A 59 -6.89 -3.60 8.66
N ASN A 60 -5.68 -3.92 9.11
CA ASN A 60 -5.44 -4.53 10.42
C ASN A 60 -4.62 -3.59 11.29
N ASP A 61 -5.30 -2.87 12.20
CA ASP A 61 -4.65 -1.90 13.07
C ASP A 61 -3.61 -2.54 13.99
N GLN A 62 -3.80 -3.79 14.37
CA GLN A 62 -2.86 -4.50 15.22
C GLN A 62 -1.56 -4.78 14.48
N MET A 63 -1.65 -5.17 13.22
CA MET A 63 -0.45 -5.38 12.39
C MET A 63 0.28 -4.06 12.14
N LEU A 64 -0.46 -2.96 11.94
CA LEU A 64 0.12 -1.64 11.70
C LEU A 64 0.92 -1.11 12.89
N LYS A 65 0.66 -1.61 14.10
CA LYS A 65 1.44 -1.25 15.28
C LYS A 65 2.81 -1.94 15.29
N ASP A 66 2.89 -3.15 14.74
CA ASP A 66 4.08 -3.97 14.76
C ASP A 66 4.91 -3.86 13.48
N VAL A 67 4.25 -3.53 12.37
CA VAL A 67 4.89 -3.48 11.05
C VAL A 67 4.76 -2.08 10.48
N SER A 68 5.90 -1.48 10.12
CA SER A 68 5.91 -0.16 9.49
C SER A 68 5.44 -0.27 8.04
N ILE A 69 4.33 0.41 7.72
CA ILE A 69 3.81 0.43 6.34
C ILE A 69 4.81 1.09 5.39
N GLY A 70 5.49 2.15 5.84
CA GLY A 70 6.49 2.82 5.03
C GLY A 70 7.67 1.91 4.70
N SER A 71 8.17 1.16 5.68
CA SER A 71 9.25 0.20 5.47
C SER A 71 8.81 -0.95 4.56
N THR A 72 7.58 -1.42 4.71
CA THR A 72 7.02 -2.48 3.88
C THR A 72 6.98 -2.06 2.41
N VAL A 73 6.51 -0.85 2.14
CA VAL A 73 6.47 -0.31 0.78
C VAL A 73 7.88 -0.11 0.22
N ALA A 74 8.79 0.46 1.02
CA ALA A 74 10.17 0.67 0.59
C ALA A 74 10.87 -0.66 0.26
N ASP A 75 10.66 -1.68 1.07
CA ASP A 75 11.20 -3.01 0.81
C ASP A 75 10.60 -3.63 -0.45
N GLY A 76 9.30 -3.48 -0.65
CA GLY A 76 8.62 -3.99 -1.85
C GLY A 76 9.17 -3.35 -3.12
N ARG A 77 9.46 -2.05 -3.10
CA ARG A 77 10.05 -1.36 -4.24
C ARG A 77 11.48 -1.83 -4.48
N ARG A 78 12.24 -2.03 -3.42
CA ARG A 78 13.63 -2.46 -3.51
C ARG A 78 13.76 -3.89 -4.04
N THR A 79 12.88 -4.80 -3.61
CA THR A 79 12.91 -6.20 -4.02
C THR A 79 12.22 -6.47 -5.36
N GLY A 80 11.49 -5.49 -5.90
CA GLY A 80 10.75 -5.64 -7.13
C GLY A 80 9.34 -6.20 -6.97
N GLU A 81 8.87 -6.39 -5.74
CA GLU A 81 7.49 -6.80 -5.48
C GLU A 81 6.51 -5.71 -5.89
N LEU A 82 6.89 -4.44 -5.71
CA LEU A 82 6.19 -3.29 -6.26
C LEU A 82 6.95 -2.77 -7.46
N GLN A 83 6.32 -2.81 -8.62
CA GLN A 83 6.94 -2.35 -9.85
C GLN A 83 6.19 -1.15 -10.40
N THR A 84 6.91 -0.15 -10.88
CA THR A 84 6.31 1.03 -11.50
C THR A 84 5.57 0.63 -12.77
N VAL A 85 4.38 1.14 -12.91
CA VAL A 85 3.56 0.92 -14.10
C VAL A 85 4.10 1.74 -15.26
#